data_eaf0ebce8a6b8debf04d601e3c8046b5
#
_entry.id   eaf0ebce8a6b8debf04d601e3c8046b5
#
_cell.length_a   1.000
_cell.length_b   1.000
_cell.length_c   1.000
_cell.angle_alpha   90.00
_cell.angle_beta   90.00
_cell.angle_gamma   90.00
#
_symmetry.space_group_name_H-M   'P 1'
#
loop_
_entity.id
_entity.type
_entity.pdbx_description
1 polymer ?
#
loop_
_entity_poly.entity_id
_entity_poly.type
_entity_poly.pdbx_seq_one_letter_code
_entity_poly.pdbx_strand_id
1 'polypeptide(L)'
;MNWLVYIFWPIVKFITFKPEIQKTLKVTTQNSDKISNNVVSAVHSIGSIILNMLYFLTKSNNIISLSFLYSYSYFVYDGYLIAIKKNVENYPYMIHHIAALVVLEDINKNINRDLLLYLYLLAEISNLPNYVIYHILKINPNRDLKHAKLLQMIWFSFFRVFIYSLYVKDCFKNIDHNLTKLTMFFIYFAGAYWTIGQFKGVYTSFSRKTIKSS
;
A
#
# COMPACT_ATOMS: atom_id res chain seq x y z
N MET A 1 -11.38 14.91 -18.07
CA MET A 1 -10.57 13.96 -17.28
C MET A 1 -9.52 13.34 -18.19
N ASN A 2 -8.24 13.43 -17.81
CA ASN A 2 -7.14 13.08 -18.73
C ASN A 2 -7.00 11.55 -18.76
N TRP A 3 -7.54 10.86 -19.78
CA TRP A 3 -7.53 9.40 -19.95
C TRP A 3 -6.11 8.80 -19.96
N LEU A 4 -5.08 9.60 -20.24
CA LEU A 4 -3.67 9.19 -20.19
C LEU A 4 -3.24 8.63 -18.83
N VAL A 5 -3.86 9.09 -17.73
CA VAL A 5 -3.53 8.63 -16.38
C VAL A 5 -3.95 7.16 -16.16
N TYR A 6 -5.00 6.70 -16.84
CA TYR A 6 -5.45 5.30 -16.74
C TYR A 6 -4.58 4.34 -17.55
N ILE A 7 -3.89 4.83 -18.58
CA ILE A 7 -2.95 4.03 -19.39
C ILE A 7 -1.59 3.90 -18.70
N PHE A 8 -1.25 4.84 -17.83
CA PHE A 8 0.06 4.87 -17.14
C PHE A 8 0.36 3.56 -16.39
N TRP A 9 -0.56 3.06 -15.58
CA TRP A 9 -0.35 1.86 -14.77
C TRP A 9 -0.19 0.57 -15.57
N PRO A 10 -1.02 0.32 -16.60
CA PRO A 10 -0.76 -0.78 -17.54
C PRO A 10 0.61 -0.70 -18.20
N ILE A 11 1.09 0.50 -18.57
CA ILE A 11 2.42 0.69 -19.16
C ILE A 11 3.51 0.37 -18.13
N VAL A 12 3.42 0.86 -16.89
CA VAL A 12 4.37 0.55 -15.82
C VAL A 12 4.43 -0.97 -15.61
N LYS A 13 3.26 -1.64 -15.54
CA LYS A 13 3.21 -3.09 -15.42
C LYS A 13 3.85 -3.79 -16.61
N PHE A 14 3.56 -3.36 -17.84
CA PHE A 14 4.12 -3.95 -19.04
C PHE A 14 5.65 -3.85 -19.08
N ILE A 15 6.21 -2.69 -18.72
CA ILE A 15 7.66 -2.49 -18.67
C ILE A 15 8.30 -3.41 -17.60
N THR A 16 7.65 -3.60 -16.46
CA THR A 16 8.17 -4.44 -15.36
C THR A 16 7.95 -5.94 -15.57
N PHE A 17 7.07 -6.32 -16.47
CA PHE A 17 6.74 -7.72 -16.81
C PHE A 17 7.52 -8.24 -18.04
N LYS A 18 8.63 -7.63 -18.43
CA LYS A 18 9.38 -8.07 -19.60
C LYS A 18 9.91 -9.50 -19.46
N PRO A 19 9.83 -10.32 -20.53
CA PRO A 19 10.36 -11.69 -20.54
C PRO A 19 11.85 -11.77 -20.16
N GLU A 20 12.63 -10.74 -20.52
CA GLU A 20 14.05 -10.65 -20.17
C GLU A 20 14.28 -10.59 -18.65
N ILE A 21 13.41 -9.86 -17.91
CA ILE A 21 13.47 -9.78 -16.44
C ILE A 21 13.18 -11.16 -15.85
N GLN A 22 12.20 -11.88 -16.36
CA GLN A 22 11.85 -13.24 -15.94
C GLN A 22 13.02 -14.19 -16.15
N LYS A 23 13.64 -14.15 -17.32
CA LYS A 23 14.79 -15.00 -17.68
C LYS A 23 16.01 -14.69 -16.80
N THR A 24 16.29 -13.41 -16.56
CA THR A 24 17.42 -12.95 -15.73
C THR A 24 17.23 -13.34 -14.27
N LEU A 25 16.02 -13.22 -13.72
CA LEU A 25 15.71 -13.53 -12.33
C LEU A 25 15.42 -15.02 -12.10
N LYS A 26 15.35 -15.87 -13.15
CA LYS A 26 14.99 -17.29 -13.07
C LYS A 26 13.71 -17.57 -12.28
N VAL A 27 12.71 -16.68 -12.38
CA VAL A 27 11.43 -16.80 -11.68
C VAL A 27 10.35 -17.40 -12.56
N THR A 28 9.39 -18.09 -11.95
CA THR A 28 8.21 -18.61 -12.66
C THR A 28 7.32 -17.46 -13.16
N THR A 29 6.57 -17.70 -14.23
CA THR A 29 5.61 -16.71 -14.77
C THR A 29 4.65 -16.17 -13.71
N GLN A 30 4.17 -17.04 -12.80
CA GLN A 30 3.30 -16.63 -11.70
C GLN A 30 4.00 -15.69 -10.70
N ASN A 31 5.25 -15.96 -10.35
CA ASN A 31 6.03 -15.08 -9.48
C ASN A 31 6.38 -13.78 -10.18
N SER A 32 6.62 -13.81 -11.49
CA SER A 32 6.87 -12.60 -12.28
C SER A 32 5.66 -11.66 -12.27
N ASP A 33 4.42 -12.16 -12.45
CA ASP A 33 3.22 -11.32 -12.33
C ASP A 33 3.08 -10.69 -10.94
N LYS A 34 3.36 -11.48 -9.89
CA LYS A 34 3.34 -10.98 -8.50
C LYS A 34 4.42 -9.92 -8.24
N ILE A 35 5.62 -10.11 -8.78
CA ILE A 35 6.73 -9.14 -8.69
C ILE A 35 6.33 -7.86 -9.42
N SER A 36 5.81 -7.96 -10.64
CA SER A 36 5.39 -6.81 -11.44
C SER A 36 4.31 -5.99 -10.73
N ASN A 37 3.27 -6.65 -10.19
CA ASN A 37 2.24 -5.96 -9.40
C ASN A 37 2.84 -5.25 -8.17
N ASN A 38 3.77 -5.91 -7.46
CA ASN A 38 4.45 -5.31 -6.32
C ASN A 38 5.28 -4.07 -6.70
N VAL A 39 5.94 -4.09 -7.86
CA VAL A 39 6.67 -2.92 -8.39
C VAL A 39 5.72 -1.78 -8.72
N VAL A 40 4.58 -2.07 -9.37
CA VAL A 40 3.54 -1.06 -9.65
C VAL A 40 3.06 -0.41 -8.36
N SER A 41 2.77 -1.22 -7.33
CA SER A 41 2.34 -0.71 -6.01
C SER A 41 3.43 0.13 -5.33
N ALA A 42 4.70 -0.28 -5.44
CA ALA A 42 5.83 0.48 -4.89
C ALA A 42 6.03 1.83 -5.61
N VAL A 43 5.92 1.86 -6.94
CA VAL A 43 5.97 3.10 -7.74
C VAL A 43 4.83 4.03 -7.35
N HIS A 44 3.61 3.49 -7.19
CA HIS A 44 2.48 4.27 -6.69
C HIS A 44 2.77 4.88 -5.32
N SER A 45 3.19 4.07 -4.37
CA SER A 45 3.45 4.50 -2.99
C SER A 45 4.51 5.62 -2.95
N ILE A 46 5.64 5.44 -3.65
CA ILE A 46 6.71 6.44 -3.71
C ILE A 46 6.22 7.75 -4.36
N GLY A 47 5.52 7.66 -5.49
CA GLY A 47 4.98 8.83 -6.18
C GLY A 47 3.94 9.58 -5.32
N SER A 48 3.06 8.84 -4.63
CA SER A 48 2.09 9.43 -3.69
C SER A 48 2.78 10.15 -2.54
N ILE A 49 3.82 9.55 -1.94
CA ILE A 49 4.60 10.18 -0.87
C ILE A 49 5.20 11.50 -1.36
N ILE A 50 5.86 11.48 -2.53
CA ILE A 50 6.50 12.68 -3.11
C ILE A 50 5.46 13.78 -3.36
N LEU A 51 4.35 13.46 -4.02
CA LEU A 51 3.30 14.44 -4.35
C LEU A 51 2.66 15.02 -3.08
N ASN A 52 2.40 14.20 -2.08
CA ASN A 52 1.82 14.66 -0.83
C ASN A 52 2.79 15.53 -0.03
N MET A 53 4.07 15.18 0.01
CA MET A 53 5.10 16.01 0.63
C MET A 53 5.24 17.37 -0.09
N LEU A 54 5.24 17.38 -1.42
CA LEU A 54 5.26 18.61 -2.21
C LEU A 54 4.02 19.47 -1.94
N TYR A 55 2.84 18.87 -1.78
CA TYR A 55 1.65 19.62 -1.38
C TYR A 55 1.82 20.26 0.00
N PHE A 56 2.32 19.52 1.00
CA PHE A 56 2.52 20.10 2.34
C PHE A 56 3.53 21.27 2.34
N LEU A 57 4.53 21.22 1.46
CA LEU A 57 5.51 22.28 1.32
C LEU A 57 4.99 23.52 0.56
N THR A 58 4.16 23.30 -0.46
CA THR A 58 3.76 24.38 -1.39
C THR A 58 2.32 24.83 -1.23
N LYS A 59 1.46 24.00 -0.62
CA LYS A 59 -0.01 24.16 -0.54
C LYS A 59 -0.67 24.38 -1.91
N SER A 60 -0.04 23.90 -2.98
CA SER A 60 -0.51 24.07 -4.36
C SER A 60 -1.69 23.18 -4.68
N ASN A 61 -2.79 23.78 -5.14
CA ASN A 61 -3.98 23.04 -5.61
C ASN A 61 -3.68 22.18 -6.86
N ASN A 62 -2.72 22.59 -7.70
CA ASN A 62 -2.32 21.78 -8.86
C ASN A 62 -1.63 20.48 -8.42
N ILE A 63 -0.82 20.53 -7.38
CA ILE A 63 -0.15 19.34 -6.84
C ILE A 63 -1.17 18.38 -6.21
N ILE A 64 -2.16 18.92 -5.46
CA ILE A 64 -3.20 18.04 -4.90
C ILE A 64 -4.07 17.41 -5.98
N SER A 65 -4.42 18.13 -7.03
CA SER A 65 -5.16 17.58 -8.17
C SER A 65 -4.36 16.48 -8.88
N LEU A 66 -3.04 16.67 -9.04
CA LEU A 66 -2.15 15.65 -9.60
C LEU A 66 -2.05 14.42 -8.69
N SER A 67 -1.88 14.61 -7.38
CA SER A 67 -1.86 13.53 -6.39
C SER A 67 -3.16 12.74 -6.39
N PHE A 68 -4.29 13.42 -6.45
CA PHE A 68 -5.60 12.80 -6.57
C PHE A 68 -5.69 11.92 -7.82
N LEU A 69 -5.42 12.48 -9.00
CA LEU A 69 -5.49 11.73 -10.27
C LEU A 69 -4.54 10.54 -10.29
N TYR A 70 -3.33 10.72 -9.83
CA TYR A 70 -2.30 9.69 -9.75
C TYR A 70 -2.75 8.51 -8.88
N SER A 71 -3.20 8.78 -7.66
CA SER A 71 -3.60 7.74 -6.71
C SER A 71 -4.97 7.13 -7.05
N TYR A 72 -5.93 7.96 -7.49
CA TYR A 72 -7.26 7.49 -7.89
C TYR A 72 -7.17 6.49 -9.05
N SER A 73 -6.40 6.83 -10.09
CA SER A 73 -6.21 5.93 -11.23
C SER A 73 -5.53 4.62 -10.84
N TYR A 74 -4.59 4.65 -9.90
CA TYR A 74 -3.96 3.45 -9.37
C TYR A 74 -4.98 2.55 -8.66
N PHE A 75 -5.75 3.08 -7.71
CA PHE A 75 -6.71 2.27 -6.97
C PHE A 75 -7.81 1.68 -7.85
N VAL A 76 -8.25 2.41 -8.88
CA VAL A 76 -9.17 1.88 -9.90
C VAL A 76 -8.51 0.76 -10.70
N TYR A 77 -7.28 0.94 -11.16
CA TYR A 77 -6.54 -0.06 -11.93
C TYR A 77 -6.27 -1.33 -11.12
N ASP A 78 -5.71 -1.19 -9.91
CA ASP A 78 -5.36 -2.35 -9.08
C ASP A 78 -6.62 -3.05 -8.53
N GLY A 79 -7.65 -2.29 -8.16
CA GLY A 79 -8.96 -2.83 -7.80
C GLY A 79 -9.58 -3.65 -8.92
N TYR A 80 -9.49 -3.19 -10.17
CA TYR A 80 -9.90 -3.96 -11.34
C TYR A 80 -9.12 -5.28 -11.47
N LEU A 81 -7.78 -5.25 -11.33
CA LEU A 81 -6.95 -6.45 -11.37
C LEU A 81 -7.30 -7.46 -10.26
N ILE A 82 -7.64 -6.97 -9.07
CA ILE A 82 -8.09 -7.79 -7.95
C ILE A 82 -9.45 -8.44 -8.28
N ALA A 83 -10.39 -7.66 -8.80
CA ALA A 83 -11.74 -8.13 -9.12
C ALA A 83 -11.75 -9.24 -10.17
N ILE A 84 -10.95 -9.12 -11.24
CA ILE A 84 -10.89 -10.15 -12.29
C ILE A 84 -10.25 -11.47 -11.84
N LYS A 85 -9.39 -11.45 -10.81
CA LYS A 85 -8.74 -12.66 -10.28
C LYS A 85 -9.69 -13.56 -9.47
N LYS A 86 -10.89 -13.09 -9.10
CA LYS A 86 -11.96 -13.83 -8.39
C LYS A 86 -11.48 -14.68 -7.19
N ASN A 87 -10.42 -14.24 -6.49
CA ASN A 87 -9.91 -14.95 -5.33
C ASN A 87 -10.44 -14.29 -4.05
N VAL A 88 -11.13 -15.07 -3.22
CA VAL A 88 -11.72 -14.61 -1.94
C VAL A 88 -10.66 -13.98 -1.02
N GLU A 89 -9.43 -14.49 -1.05
CA GLU A 89 -8.32 -13.95 -0.26
C GLU A 89 -7.99 -12.49 -0.61
N ASN A 90 -8.44 -12.01 -1.77
CA ASN A 90 -8.20 -10.64 -2.23
C ASN A 90 -9.30 -9.66 -1.78
N TYR A 91 -10.42 -10.10 -1.22
CA TYR A 91 -11.50 -9.21 -0.79
C TYR A 91 -11.08 -8.12 0.22
N PRO A 92 -10.23 -8.40 1.23
CA PRO A 92 -9.75 -7.35 2.13
C PRO A 92 -9.00 -6.23 1.40
N TYR A 93 -8.24 -6.57 0.35
CA TYR A 93 -7.54 -5.59 -0.48
C TYR A 93 -8.52 -4.77 -1.31
N MET A 94 -9.56 -5.41 -1.88
CA MET A 94 -10.59 -4.70 -2.64
C MET A 94 -11.37 -3.71 -1.77
N ILE A 95 -11.76 -4.11 -0.57
CA ILE A 95 -12.41 -3.21 0.41
C ILE A 95 -11.48 -2.05 0.76
N HIS A 96 -10.20 -2.32 0.98
CA HIS A 96 -9.19 -1.29 1.23
C HIS A 96 -9.08 -0.29 0.06
N HIS A 97 -9.12 -0.74 -1.20
CA HIS A 97 -9.06 0.13 -2.37
C HIS A 97 -10.31 1.02 -2.48
N ILE A 98 -11.50 0.46 -2.24
CA ILE A 98 -12.75 1.24 -2.19
C ILE A 98 -12.67 2.30 -1.07
N ALA A 99 -12.17 1.92 0.10
CA ALA A 99 -11.98 2.83 1.21
C ALA A 99 -11.00 3.97 0.86
N ALA A 100 -9.89 3.66 0.18
CA ALA A 100 -8.93 4.66 -0.27
C ALA A 100 -9.54 5.64 -1.28
N LEU A 101 -10.38 5.17 -2.21
CA LEU A 101 -11.09 6.02 -3.17
C LEU A 101 -12.04 7.01 -2.47
N VAL A 102 -12.76 6.59 -1.42
CA VAL A 102 -13.61 7.49 -0.62
C VAL A 102 -12.79 8.59 0.04
N VAL A 103 -11.66 8.23 0.65
CA VAL A 103 -10.76 9.21 1.29
C VAL A 103 -10.19 10.19 0.27
N LEU A 104 -9.76 9.71 -0.90
CA LEU A 104 -9.25 10.56 -1.97
C LEU A 104 -10.30 11.55 -2.51
N GLU A 105 -11.57 11.13 -2.63
CA GLU A 105 -12.66 12.02 -3.01
C GLU A 105 -12.87 13.15 -2.00
N ASP A 106 -12.81 12.85 -0.69
CA ASP A 106 -12.93 13.87 0.33
C ASP A 106 -11.74 14.84 0.34
N ILE A 107 -10.52 14.32 0.16
CA ILE A 107 -9.32 15.15 -0.04
C ILE A 107 -9.51 16.10 -1.23
N ASN A 108 -10.01 15.59 -2.35
CA ASN A 108 -10.26 16.39 -3.57
C ASN A 108 -11.32 17.45 -3.34
N LYS A 109 -12.39 17.13 -2.59
CA LYS A 109 -13.47 18.07 -2.21
C LYS A 109 -13.09 19.04 -1.09
N ASN A 110 -11.86 19.03 -0.63
CA ASN A 110 -11.35 19.85 0.48
C ASN A 110 -12.00 19.56 1.84
N ILE A 111 -12.54 18.36 2.04
CA ILE A 111 -13.12 17.92 3.30
C ILE A 111 -12.00 17.43 4.20
N ASN A 112 -11.66 18.20 5.24
CA ASN A 112 -10.55 17.90 6.17
C ASN A 112 -9.26 17.45 5.46
N ARG A 113 -8.97 18.07 4.33
CA ARG A 113 -7.92 17.70 3.37
C ARG A 113 -6.58 17.41 4.02
N ASP A 114 -6.07 18.35 4.82
CA ASP A 114 -4.72 18.23 5.40
C ASP A 114 -4.62 17.03 6.34
N LEU A 115 -5.65 16.78 7.15
CA LEU A 115 -5.70 15.63 8.06
C LEU A 115 -5.77 14.31 7.30
N LEU A 116 -6.68 14.19 6.33
CA LEU A 116 -6.85 12.99 5.52
C LEU A 116 -5.61 12.71 4.68
N LEU A 117 -4.99 13.75 4.11
CA LEU A 117 -3.78 13.63 3.32
C LEU A 117 -2.59 13.19 4.17
N TYR A 118 -2.50 13.67 5.41
CA TYR A 118 -1.48 13.25 6.37
C TYR A 118 -1.64 11.76 6.71
N LEU A 119 -2.85 11.29 7.00
CA LEU A 119 -3.13 9.88 7.25
C LEU A 119 -2.85 9.01 6.04
N TYR A 120 -3.19 9.49 4.84
CA TYR A 120 -2.87 8.84 3.59
C TYR A 120 -1.34 8.71 3.40
N LEU A 121 -0.60 9.78 3.66
CA LEU A 121 0.87 9.77 3.62
C LEU A 121 1.48 8.74 4.59
N LEU A 122 1.00 8.69 5.84
CA LEU A 122 1.43 7.68 6.82
C LEU A 122 1.15 6.26 6.35
N ALA A 123 -0.01 6.05 5.71
CA ALA A 123 -0.39 4.77 5.15
C ALA A 123 0.60 4.32 4.06
N GLU A 124 0.98 5.22 3.14
CA GLU A 124 1.92 4.90 2.07
C GLU A 124 3.34 4.69 2.59
N ILE A 125 3.83 5.53 3.51
CA ILE A 125 5.15 5.35 4.16
C ILE A 125 5.24 3.99 4.85
N SER A 126 4.17 3.55 5.51
CA SER A 126 4.13 2.26 6.21
C SER A 126 4.37 1.06 5.29
N ASN A 127 4.02 1.16 4.02
CA ASN A 127 4.08 0.08 3.04
C ASN A 127 5.49 -0.12 2.43
N LEU A 128 6.39 0.86 2.48
CA LEU A 128 7.68 0.81 1.79
C LEU A 128 8.51 -0.44 2.11
N PRO A 129 8.73 -0.83 3.39
CA PRO A 129 9.48 -2.05 3.69
C PRO A 129 8.77 -3.33 3.22
N ASN A 130 7.43 -3.32 3.16
CA ASN A 130 6.66 -4.45 2.69
C ASN A 130 6.99 -4.78 1.24
N TYR A 131 7.06 -3.76 0.37
CA TYR A 131 7.39 -3.95 -1.04
C TYR A 131 8.79 -4.54 -1.22
N VAL A 132 9.78 -4.05 -0.47
CA VAL A 132 11.17 -4.54 -0.55
C VAL A 132 11.25 -6.00 -0.13
N ILE A 133 10.72 -6.35 1.04
CA ILE A 133 10.80 -7.71 1.59
C ILE A 133 10.00 -8.69 0.74
N TYR A 134 8.80 -8.30 0.29
CA TYR A 134 8.01 -9.12 -0.62
C TYR A 134 8.77 -9.43 -1.92
N HIS A 135 9.39 -8.41 -2.51
CA HIS A 135 10.16 -8.56 -3.74
C HIS A 135 11.32 -9.55 -3.56
N ILE A 136 12.12 -9.39 -2.50
CA ILE A 136 13.25 -10.28 -2.20
C ILE A 136 12.77 -11.73 -2.00
N LEU A 137 11.67 -11.95 -1.27
CA LEU A 137 11.14 -13.29 -1.02
C LEU A 137 10.55 -13.95 -2.27
N LYS A 138 10.08 -13.18 -3.25
CA LYS A 138 9.61 -13.75 -4.53
C LYS A 138 10.75 -14.16 -5.44
N ILE A 139 11.88 -13.45 -5.38
CA ILE A 139 13.10 -13.82 -6.13
C ILE A 139 13.83 -14.99 -5.45
N ASN A 140 14.00 -14.91 -4.12
CA ASN A 140 14.71 -15.94 -3.35
C ASN A 140 13.91 -16.32 -2.08
N PRO A 141 12.99 -17.31 -2.19
CA PRO A 141 12.13 -17.72 -1.07
C PRO A 141 12.89 -18.26 0.15
N ASN A 142 14.11 -18.79 -0.07
CA ASN A 142 14.92 -19.43 0.98
C ASN A 142 15.82 -18.43 1.73
N ARG A 143 15.83 -17.14 1.34
CA ARG A 143 16.67 -16.14 1.98
C ARG A 143 16.25 -15.92 3.44
N ASP A 144 17.21 -15.99 4.36
CA ASP A 144 16.96 -15.66 5.77
C ASP A 144 16.80 -14.13 5.91
N LEU A 145 15.56 -13.69 6.12
CA LEU A 145 15.17 -12.27 6.28
C LEU A 145 14.53 -12.01 7.64
N LYS A 146 14.77 -12.84 8.65
CA LYS A 146 14.10 -12.73 9.96
C LYS A 146 14.23 -11.34 10.61
N HIS A 147 15.43 -10.74 10.60
CA HIS A 147 15.67 -9.40 11.14
C HIS A 147 15.01 -8.31 10.28
N ALA A 148 15.07 -8.45 8.95
CA ALA A 148 14.38 -7.52 8.05
C ALA A 148 12.86 -7.58 8.22
N LYS A 149 12.28 -8.77 8.40
CA LYS A 149 10.84 -8.93 8.72
C LYS A 149 10.48 -8.32 10.07
N LEU A 150 11.36 -8.45 11.06
CA LEU A 150 11.16 -7.82 12.37
C LEU A 150 11.14 -6.28 12.23
N LEU A 151 12.11 -5.71 11.52
CA LEU A 151 12.15 -4.26 11.25
C LEU A 151 10.94 -3.79 10.43
N GLN A 152 10.54 -4.55 9.42
CA GLN A 152 9.32 -4.30 8.64
C GLN A 152 8.08 -4.25 9.54
N MET A 153 7.91 -5.22 10.42
CA MET A 153 6.78 -5.29 11.35
C MET A 153 6.78 -4.10 12.31
N ILE A 154 7.94 -3.75 12.89
CA ILE A 154 8.06 -2.58 13.79
C ILE A 154 7.70 -1.30 13.04
N TRP A 155 8.26 -1.09 11.83
CA TRP A 155 7.98 0.07 10.99
C TRP A 155 6.50 0.18 10.66
N PHE A 156 5.92 -0.91 10.14
CA PHE A 156 4.50 -0.93 9.76
C PHE A 156 3.59 -0.66 10.96
N SER A 157 3.84 -1.33 12.10
CA SER A 157 3.05 -1.14 13.33
C SER A 157 3.16 0.28 13.87
N PHE A 158 4.35 0.88 13.82
CA PHE A 158 4.58 2.25 14.30
C PHE A 158 3.75 3.25 13.49
N PHE A 159 3.82 3.22 12.16
CA PHE A 159 3.09 4.18 11.33
C PHE A 159 1.60 3.85 11.23
N ARG A 160 1.25 2.59 11.01
CA ARG A 160 -0.11 2.16 10.65
C ARG A 160 -1.02 1.95 11.85
N VAL A 161 -0.46 1.59 13.01
CA VAL A 161 -1.24 1.36 14.22
C VAL A 161 -1.00 2.48 15.22
N PHE A 162 0.24 2.69 15.66
CA PHE A 162 0.52 3.63 16.73
C PHE A 162 0.27 5.08 16.33
N ILE A 163 0.98 5.62 15.31
CA ILE A 163 0.78 7.02 14.90
C ILE A 163 -0.62 7.24 14.35
N TYR A 164 -1.10 6.32 13.51
CA TYR A 164 -2.43 6.42 12.90
C TYR A 164 -3.54 6.50 13.97
N SER A 165 -3.46 5.75 15.08
CA SER A 165 -4.45 5.78 16.15
C SER A 165 -4.57 7.14 16.83
N LEU A 166 -3.48 7.89 16.92
CA LEU A 166 -3.49 9.24 17.50
C LEU A 166 -4.36 10.20 16.69
N TYR A 167 -4.35 10.06 15.36
CA TYR A 167 -5.08 10.94 14.44
C TYR A 167 -6.49 10.44 14.08
N VAL A 168 -6.75 9.14 14.18
CA VAL A 168 -8.10 8.59 13.96
C VAL A 168 -9.12 9.20 14.92
N LYS A 169 -8.72 9.44 16.17
CA LYS A 169 -9.57 10.14 17.15
C LYS A 169 -9.95 11.54 16.68
N ASP A 170 -9.02 12.27 16.07
CA ASP A 170 -9.26 13.61 15.54
C ASP A 170 -10.17 13.55 14.30
N CYS A 171 -10.05 12.52 13.47
CA CYS A 171 -10.98 12.26 12.37
C CYS A 171 -12.41 12.10 12.86
N PHE A 172 -12.63 11.31 13.92
CA PHE A 172 -13.97 11.11 14.47
C PHE A 172 -14.59 12.38 15.05
N LYS A 173 -13.78 13.30 15.54
CA LYS A 173 -14.24 14.57 16.10
C LYS A 173 -14.53 15.64 15.02
N ASN A 174 -13.65 15.72 14.00
CA ASN A 174 -13.59 16.87 13.10
C ASN A 174 -14.18 16.60 11.71
N ILE A 175 -14.44 15.32 11.36
CA ILE A 175 -15.04 14.96 10.08
C ILE A 175 -16.54 14.75 10.29
N ASP A 176 -17.38 15.50 9.59
CA ASP A 176 -18.84 15.33 9.66
C ASP A 176 -19.37 14.22 8.74
N HIS A 177 -18.58 13.84 7.73
CA HIS A 177 -18.96 12.83 6.75
C HIS A 177 -18.88 11.42 7.33
N ASN A 178 -20.02 10.79 7.62
CA ASN A 178 -20.08 9.48 8.27
C ASN A 178 -19.41 8.35 7.46
N LEU A 179 -19.52 8.40 6.14
CA LEU A 179 -18.87 7.41 5.27
C LEU A 179 -17.36 7.47 5.42
N THR A 180 -16.77 8.66 5.51
CA THR A 180 -15.32 8.82 5.74
C THR A 180 -14.91 8.32 7.10
N LYS A 181 -15.67 8.61 8.17
CA LYS A 181 -15.42 8.04 9.50
C LYS A 181 -15.39 6.52 9.46
N LEU A 182 -16.38 5.90 8.85
CA LEU A 182 -16.48 4.45 8.70
C LEU A 182 -15.29 3.90 7.90
N THR A 183 -14.92 4.56 6.82
CA THR A 183 -13.77 4.22 5.97
C THR A 183 -12.46 4.28 6.73
N MET A 184 -12.22 5.34 7.51
CA MET A 184 -11.02 5.50 8.34
C MET A 184 -10.92 4.42 9.40
N PHE A 185 -12.06 4.04 9.99
CA PHE A 185 -12.16 2.91 10.92
C PHE A 185 -11.72 1.59 10.25
N PHE A 186 -12.25 1.28 9.06
CA PHE A 186 -11.86 0.09 8.30
C PHE A 186 -10.38 0.08 7.92
N ILE A 187 -9.82 1.22 7.48
CA ILE A 187 -8.39 1.32 7.15
C ILE A 187 -7.53 1.05 8.38
N TYR A 188 -7.91 1.57 9.55
CA TYR A 188 -7.22 1.33 10.82
C TYR A 188 -7.25 -0.15 11.21
N PHE A 189 -8.43 -0.78 11.20
CA PHE A 189 -8.56 -2.21 11.53
C PHE A 189 -7.84 -3.12 10.55
N ALA A 190 -7.87 -2.80 9.26
CA ALA A 190 -7.07 -3.52 8.27
C ALA A 190 -5.57 -3.43 8.59
N GLY A 191 -5.08 -2.26 8.98
CA GLY A 191 -3.70 -2.07 9.45
C GLY A 191 -3.35 -2.94 10.66
N ALA A 192 -4.22 -2.97 11.66
CA ALA A 192 -4.06 -3.81 12.85
C ALA A 192 -4.06 -5.31 12.49
N TYR A 193 -4.99 -5.74 11.64
CA TYR A 193 -5.07 -7.12 11.15
C TYR A 193 -3.79 -7.55 10.43
N TRP A 194 -3.27 -6.72 9.51
CA TRP A 194 -2.02 -7.02 8.81
C TRP A 194 -0.81 -7.02 9.74
N THR A 195 -0.79 -6.17 10.78
CA THR A 195 0.24 -6.20 11.82
C THR A 195 0.28 -7.54 12.55
N ILE A 196 -0.89 -8.10 12.90
CA ILE A 196 -0.98 -9.44 13.52
C ILE A 196 -0.42 -10.51 12.57
N GLY A 197 -0.73 -10.42 11.27
CA GLY A 197 -0.19 -11.31 10.24
C GLY A 197 1.34 -11.24 10.15
N GLN A 198 1.91 -10.04 10.17
CA GLN A 198 3.36 -9.83 10.16
C GLN A 198 4.00 -10.38 11.43
N PHE A 199 3.40 -10.16 12.61
CA PHE A 199 3.87 -10.72 13.87
C PHE A 199 3.96 -12.24 13.83
N LYS A 200 2.90 -12.93 13.36
CA LYS A 200 2.91 -14.38 13.16
C LYS A 200 4.04 -14.82 12.22
N GLY A 201 4.26 -14.10 11.12
CA GLY A 201 5.34 -14.37 10.17
C GLY A 201 6.75 -14.22 10.77
N VAL A 202 6.95 -13.20 11.61
CA VAL A 202 8.20 -12.99 12.37
C VAL A 202 8.41 -14.11 13.36
N TYR A 203 7.42 -14.38 14.22
CA TYR A 203 7.47 -15.45 15.22
C TYR A 203 7.85 -16.81 14.60
N THR A 204 7.17 -17.20 13.52
CA THR A 204 7.48 -18.45 12.80
C THR A 204 8.90 -18.47 12.24
N SER A 205 9.40 -17.32 11.78
CA SER A 205 10.78 -17.23 11.22
C SER A 205 11.86 -17.40 12.27
N PHE A 206 11.60 -17.02 13.53
CA PHE A 206 12.53 -17.24 14.64
C PHE A 206 12.42 -18.66 15.22
N SER A 207 11.20 -19.21 15.35
CA SER A 207 10.95 -20.54 15.93
C SER A 207 11.53 -21.69 15.08
N ARG A 208 11.56 -21.56 13.74
CA ARG A 208 12.08 -22.62 12.85
C ARG A 208 13.57 -22.93 13.02
N LYS A 209 14.37 -22.04 13.61
CA LYS A 209 15.80 -22.30 13.87
C LYS A 209 16.05 -23.22 15.06
N THR A 210 15.17 -23.20 16.04
CA THR A 210 15.32 -24.00 17.26
C THR A 210 15.20 -25.51 16.98
N ILE A 211 14.44 -25.89 15.96
CA ILE A 211 14.20 -27.31 15.58
C ILE A 211 15.32 -27.88 14.70
N LYS A 212 16.11 -27.05 14.00
CA LYS A 212 17.24 -27.53 13.15
C LYS A 212 18.57 -27.65 13.88
N SER A 213 18.66 -27.19 15.13
CA SER A 213 19.86 -27.24 15.98
C SER A 213 19.75 -28.28 17.10
N SER A 214 18.67 -29.02 17.16
CA SER A 214 18.47 -30.20 18.03
C SER A 214 18.49 -31.48 17.18
#